data_9301c8650d451b89c658033015044f89
#
_entry.id   9301c8650d451b89c658033015044f89
#
_cell.length_a   1.000
_cell.length_b   1.000
_cell.length_c   1.000
_cell.angle_alpha   90.00
_cell.angle_beta   90.00
_cell.angle_gamma   90.00
#
_symmetry.space_group_name_H-M   'P 1'
#
loop_
_entity.id
_entity.type
_entity.pdbx_description
1 polymer ?
#
loop_
_entity_poly.entity_id
_entity_poly.type
_entity_poly.pdbx_seq_one_letter_code
_entity_poly.pdbx_strand_id
1 'polypeptide(L)'
;SEMCIRDRVIFKEIDGVKCEPIEELTVNVPEEYSSKIIDMVTRRKGEMVKMESAGERVNLEFNMPSRGIIGLRTNVLTASAGEAIMAHRFKEYQPHKGDIERRTNGSMIAMETGTAFAYAIDKLQDRGKFFIFPQEDVYAGQVVGEHSHDNDLVINVTKSKKLTNMRASGSDDKVSLAPPIVFSLEDALEYIKGDEYVEITPNNMRMRKIILDETERKRQGR
;
A
#
# COMPACT_ATOMS: atom_id res chain seq x y z
N SER A 1 14.06 -16.80 -9.87
CA SER A 1 12.75 -17.29 -9.43
C SER A 1 11.95 -16.11 -8.91
N GLU A 2 10.75 -15.96 -9.41
CA GLU A 2 9.81 -14.92 -8.97
C GLU A 2 9.02 -15.44 -7.76
N MET A 3 8.84 -14.60 -6.75
CA MET A 3 8.00 -14.90 -5.61
C MET A 3 6.89 -13.86 -5.55
N CYS A 4 5.63 -14.30 -5.70
CA CYS A 4 4.47 -13.45 -5.49
C CYS A 4 4.01 -13.62 -4.04
N ILE A 5 4.09 -12.56 -3.27
CA ILE A 5 3.75 -12.54 -1.86
C ILE A 5 2.47 -11.75 -1.68
N ARG A 6 1.59 -12.30 -0.88
CA ARG A 6 0.49 -11.59 -0.24
C ARG A 6 0.50 -11.95 1.23
N ASP A 7 0.36 -10.94 2.04
CA ASP A 7 0.12 -11.16 3.45
C ASP A 7 -1.19 -11.91 3.66
N ARG A 8 -1.08 -13.09 4.23
CA ARG A 8 -2.22 -13.90 4.65
C ARG A 8 -2.05 -14.31 6.09
N VAL A 9 -2.90 -13.74 6.92
CA VAL A 9 -3.12 -14.25 8.26
C VAL A 9 -3.84 -15.59 8.15
N ILE A 10 -3.41 -16.57 8.94
CA ILE A 10 -4.04 -17.89 8.97
C ILE A 10 -5.35 -17.79 9.76
N PHE A 11 -6.46 -17.89 9.04
CA PHE A 11 -7.79 -18.01 9.64
C PHE A 11 -8.03 -19.44 10.11
N LYS A 12 -8.80 -19.59 11.18
CA LYS A 12 -9.29 -20.87 11.68
C LYS A 12 -10.80 -20.84 11.73
N GLU A 13 -11.43 -21.96 11.49
CA GLU A 13 -12.84 -22.15 11.76
C GLU A 13 -13.00 -22.80 13.12
N ILE A 14 -13.67 -22.14 14.04
CA ILE A 14 -13.93 -22.60 15.40
C ILE A 14 -15.43 -22.55 15.59
N ASP A 15 -16.06 -23.70 15.85
CA ASP A 15 -17.52 -23.84 16.02
C ASP A 15 -18.33 -23.26 14.85
N GLY A 16 -17.84 -23.42 13.60
CA GLY A 16 -18.49 -22.89 12.40
C GLY A 16 -18.32 -21.38 12.19
N VAL A 17 -17.53 -20.71 13.03
CA VAL A 17 -17.23 -19.27 12.93
C VAL A 17 -15.80 -19.08 12.42
N LYS A 18 -15.66 -18.24 11.39
CA LYS A 18 -14.35 -17.82 10.89
C LYS A 18 -13.65 -16.94 11.94
N CYS A 19 -12.53 -17.43 12.46
CA CYS A 19 -11.72 -16.73 13.45
C CYS A 19 -10.37 -16.28 12.89
N GLU A 20 -9.89 -15.16 13.40
CA GLU A 20 -8.58 -14.58 13.07
C GLU A 20 -7.70 -14.48 14.33
N PRO A 21 -6.36 -14.53 14.16
CA PRO A 21 -5.43 -14.35 15.28
C PRO A 21 -5.48 -12.90 15.77
N ILE A 22 -5.60 -12.76 17.07
CA ILE A 22 -5.54 -11.48 17.78
C ILE A 22 -4.22 -11.39 18.51
N GLU A 23 -3.60 -10.25 18.43
CA GLU A 23 -2.39 -9.91 19.16
C GLU A 23 -2.65 -8.83 20.21
N GLU A 24 -1.93 -8.93 21.30
CA GLU A 24 -1.83 -7.90 22.29
C GLU A 24 -0.71 -6.95 21.87
N LEU A 25 -1.09 -5.72 21.59
CA LEU A 25 -0.19 -4.65 21.17
C LEU A 25 0.03 -3.70 22.33
N THR A 26 1.29 -3.43 22.64
CA THR A 26 1.69 -2.40 23.62
C THR A 26 2.44 -1.29 22.88
N VAL A 27 2.00 -0.05 23.08
CA VAL A 27 2.66 1.15 22.54
C VAL A 27 2.97 2.11 23.67
N ASN A 28 4.25 2.43 23.86
CA ASN A 28 4.70 3.45 24.79
C ASN A 28 5.11 4.69 24.00
N VAL A 29 4.49 5.83 24.29
CA VAL A 29 4.62 7.04 23.47
C VAL A 29 4.45 8.29 24.34
N PRO A 30 5.08 9.44 23.98
CA PRO A 30 4.77 10.73 24.61
C PRO A 30 3.27 11.06 24.54
N GLU A 31 2.74 11.68 25.58
CA GLU A 31 1.29 11.94 25.72
C GLU A 31 0.72 12.72 24.53
N GLU A 32 1.47 13.66 23.98
CA GLU A 32 1.07 14.48 22.81
C GLU A 32 0.70 13.68 21.56
N TYR A 33 1.29 12.49 21.37
CA TYR A 33 1.01 11.61 20.21
C TYR A 33 -0.02 10.53 20.49
N SER A 34 -0.44 10.35 21.74
CA SER A 34 -1.32 9.24 22.17
C SER A 34 -2.63 9.19 21.39
N SER A 35 -3.32 10.32 21.23
CA SER A 35 -4.60 10.40 20.54
C SER A 35 -4.49 9.97 19.06
N LYS A 36 -3.42 10.36 18.39
CA LYS A 36 -3.17 10.00 16.98
C LYS A 36 -2.93 8.49 16.81
N ILE A 37 -2.22 7.89 17.77
CA ILE A 37 -1.96 6.44 17.76
C ILE A 37 -3.22 5.66 18.09
N ILE A 38 -4.03 6.11 19.05
CA ILE A 38 -5.32 5.48 19.37
C ILE A 38 -6.23 5.46 18.13
N ASP A 39 -6.37 6.58 17.42
CA ASP A 39 -7.16 6.67 16.19
C ASP A 39 -6.64 5.70 15.11
N MET A 40 -5.32 5.67 14.91
CA MET A 40 -4.67 4.79 13.92
C MET A 40 -4.90 3.30 14.21
N VAL A 41 -4.79 2.87 15.46
CA VAL A 41 -5.02 1.49 15.88
C VAL A 41 -6.50 1.12 15.80
N THR A 42 -7.39 2.02 16.20
CA THR A 42 -8.85 1.81 16.16
C THR A 42 -9.36 1.64 14.73
N ARG A 43 -8.88 2.45 13.76
CA ARG A 43 -9.20 2.26 12.32
C ARG A 43 -8.79 0.88 11.80
N ARG A 44 -7.76 0.29 12.38
CA ARG A 44 -7.29 -1.07 12.06
C ARG A 44 -7.96 -2.17 12.91
N LYS A 45 -9.14 -1.87 13.49
CA LYS A 45 -9.94 -2.78 14.33
C LYS A 45 -9.24 -3.18 15.64
N GLY A 46 -8.30 -2.37 16.13
CA GLY A 46 -7.74 -2.50 17.46
C GLY A 46 -8.70 -2.00 18.53
N GLU A 47 -8.83 -2.73 19.61
CA GLU A 47 -9.63 -2.38 20.78
C GLU A 47 -8.70 -2.04 21.94
N MET A 48 -8.85 -0.83 22.49
CA MET A 48 -8.04 -0.40 23.62
C MET A 48 -8.46 -1.17 24.88
N VAL A 49 -7.48 -1.80 25.52
CA VAL A 49 -7.67 -2.55 26.76
C VAL A 49 -7.31 -1.69 27.98
N LYS A 50 -6.20 -0.96 27.84
CA LYS A 50 -5.64 -0.21 28.97
C LYS A 50 -4.88 1.02 28.47
N MET A 51 -4.92 2.07 29.30
CA MET A 51 -4.12 3.27 29.12
C MET A 51 -3.58 3.69 30.48
N GLU A 52 -2.25 3.80 30.60
CA GLU A 52 -1.57 4.20 31.82
C GLU A 52 -0.61 5.36 31.51
N SER A 53 -0.78 6.46 32.24
CA SER A 53 0.15 7.60 32.16
C SER A 53 1.30 7.37 33.16
N ALA A 54 2.53 7.51 32.68
CA ALA A 54 3.75 7.42 33.49
C ALA A 54 4.63 8.64 33.21
N GLY A 55 4.36 9.74 33.93
CA GLY A 55 5.00 11.03 33.71
C GLY A 55 4.59 11.65 32.37
N GLU A 56 5.57 11.93 31.51
CA GLU A 56 5.34 12.54 30.18
C GLU A 56 5.00 11.50 29.10
N ARG A 57 4.96 10.23 29.44
CA ARG A 57 4.70 9.12 28.51
C ARG A 57 3.45 8.35 28.90
N VAL A 58 2.80 7.80 27.91
CA VAL A 58 1.61 6.96 28.08
C VAL A 58 1.89 5.56 27.53
N ASN A 59 1.49 4.56 28.28
CA ASN A 59 1.49 3.17 27.87
C ASN A 59 0.08 2.78 27.44
N LEU A 60 -0.05 2.40 26.17
CA LEU A 60 -1.32 2.01 25.54
C LEU A 60 -1.30 0.51 25.25
N GLU A 61 -2.32 -0.21 25.68
CA GLU A 61 -2.48 -1.63 25.43
C GLU A 61 -3.74 -1.86 24.59
N PHE A 62 -3.60 -2.64 23.51
CA PHE A 62 -4.68 -2.96 22.59
C PHE A 62 -4.74 -4.46 22.31
N ASN A 63 -5.96 -4.96 22.03
CA ASN A 63 -6.16 -6.23 21.33
C ASN A 63 -6.51 -5.92 19.89
N MET A 64 -5.72 -6.43 18.95
CA MET A 64 -5.97 -6.15 17.54
C MET A 64 -5.68 -7.34 16.63
N PRO A 65 -6.36 -7.43 15.47
CA PRO A 65 -6.06 -8.47 14.50
C PRO A 65 -4.62 -8.39 14.01
N SER A 66 -3.92 -9.53 13.92
CA SER A 66 -2.54 -9.60 13.40
C SER A 66 -2.39 -8.93 12.03
N ARG A 67 -3.42 -9.03 11.17
CA ARG A 67 -3.44 -8.35 9.86
C ARG A 67 -3.44 -6.81 9.95
N GLY A 68 -3.83 -6.25 11.09
CA GLY A 68 -3.81 -4.80 11.35
C GLY A 68 -2.45 -4.29 11.82
N ILE A 69 -1.55 -5.18 12.25
CA ILE A 69 -0.20 -4.82 12.73
C ILE A 69 0.76 -4.57 11.57
N ILE A 70 0.47 -5.18 10.41
CA ILE A 70 1.32 -5.03 9.22
C ILE A 70 1.42 -3.56 8.84
N GLY A 71 2.65 -3.07 8.69
CA GLY A 71 2.96 -1.66 8.39
C GLY A 71 2.66 -0.68 9.54
N LEU A 72 1.95 -1.11 10.61
CA LEU A 72 1.60 -0.25 11.73
C LEU A 72 2.84 0.35 12.40
N ARG A 73 3.92 -0.41 12.51
CA ARG A 73 5.15 0.03 13.17
C ARG A 73 5.75 1.28 12.51
N THR A 74 5.86 1.29 11.19
CA THR A 74 6.37 2.43 10.42
C THR A 74 5.47 3.65 10.61
N ASN A 75 4.15 3.45 10.57
CA ASN A 75 3.19 4.53 10.75
C ASN A 75 3.22 5.10 12.18
N VAL A 76 3.32 4.26 13.19
CA VAL A 76 3.44 4.67 14.60
C VAL A 76 4.74 5.45 14.83
N LEU A 77 5.88 4.98 14.31
CA LEU A 77 7.15 5.69 14.40
C LEU A 77 7.10 7.04 13.69
N THR A 78 6.55 7.09 12.48
CA THR A 78 6.40 8.35 11.74
C THR A 78 5.47 9.32 12.49
N ALA A 79 4.37 8.83 13.06
CA ALA A 79 3.40 9.64 13.79
C ALA A 79 3.95 10.22 15.09
N SER A 80 4.92 9.55 15.70
CA SER A 80 5.55 9.94 16.98
C SER A 80 6.96 10.50 16.81
N ALA A 81 7.33 10.95 15.61
CA ALA A 81 8.69 11.42 15.30
C ALA A 81 9.81 10.45 15.70
N GLY A 82 9.54 9.14 15.68
CA GLY A 82 10.49 8.09 16.07
C GLY A 82 10.51 7.74 17.56
N GLU A 83 9.72 8.42 18.40
CA GLU A 83 9.79 8.27 19.85
C GLU A 83 8.95 7.12 20.43
N ALA A 84 8.07 6.51 19.62
CA ALA A 84 7.25 5.40 20.09
C ALA A 84 8.05 4.10 20.21
N ILE A 85 7.75 3.35 21.28
CA ILE A 85 8.22 1.98 21.47
C ILE A 85 7.00 1.06 21.30
N MET A 86 7.11 0.12 20.39
CA MET A 86 6.02 -0.80 20.05
C MET A 86 6.45 -2.25 20.21
N ALA A 87 5.65 -3.02 20.90
CA ALA A 87 5.78 -4.48 21.06
C ALA A 87 4.41 -5.15 20.85
N HIS A 88 4.41 -6.36 20.32
CA HIS A 88 3.20 -7.14 20.15
C HIS A 88 3.48 -8.62 20.38
N ARG A 89 2.44 -9.35 20.79
CA ARG A 89 2.51 -10.80 21.00
C ARG A 89 1.17 -11.43 20.65
N PHE A 90 1.20 -12.66 20.14
CA PHE A 90 -0.02 -13.45 19.91
C PHE A 90 -0.76 -13.67 21.24
N LYS A 91 -2.08 -13.51 21.20
CA LYS A 91 -2.96 -13.73 22.34
C LYS A 91 -3.84 -14.95 22.12
N GLU A 92 -4.75 -14.88 21.18
CA GLU A 92 -5.76 -15.91 20.94
C GLU A 92 -6.40 -15.77 19.55
N TYR A 93 -7.28 -16.68 19.18
CA TYR A 93 -8.14 -16.54 18.02
C TYR A 93 -9.50 -15.99 18.44
N GLN A 94 -10.01 -14.98 17.72
CA GLN A 94 -11.34 -14.40 17.93
C GLN A 94 -12.10 -14.35 16.59
N PRO A 95 -13.45 -14.24 16.62
CA PRO A 95 -14.23 -14.03 15.41
C PRO A 95 -13.71 -12.89 14.57
N HIS A 96 -13.76 -13.05 13.25
CA HIS A 96 -13.26 -12.07 12.29
C HIS A 96 -13.96 -10.71 12.46
N LYS A 97 -13.18 -9.65 12.70
CA LYS A 97 -13.68 -8.29 13.00
C LYS A 97 -14.07 -7.46 11.77
N GLY A 98 -14.31 -8.10 10.63
CA GLY A 98 -14.65 -7.41 9.38
C GLY A 98 -13.41 -6.85 8.66
N ASP A 99 -13.61 -6.20 7.55
CA ASP A 99 -12.52 -5.69 6.72
C ASP A 99 -11.82 -4.46 7.35
N ILE A 100 -10.52 -4.38 7.15
CA ILE A 100 -9.71 -3.21 7.48
C ILE A 100 -9.51 -2.43 6.19
N GLU A 101 -9.97 -1.19 6.17
CA GLU A 101 -9.69 -0.28 5.07
C GLU A 101 -8.21 0.09 5.09
N ARG A 102 -7.50 -0.36 4.07
CA ARG A 102 -6.06 -0.07 3.92
C ARG A 102 -5.81 1.19 3.11
N ARG A 103 -6.46 1.31 1.96
CA ARG A 103 -6.45 2.52 1.13
C ARG A 103 -7.80 2.71 0.43
N THR A 104 -8.21 3.95 0.24
CA THR A 104 -9.42 4.31 -0.50
C THR A 104 -9.15 4.43 -1.99
N ASN A 105 -7.98 4.94 -2.37
CA ASN A 105 -7.62 5.21 -3.76
C ASN A 105 -7.44 3.96 -4.60
N GLY A 106 -7.76 4.07 -5.88
CA GLY A 106 -7.53 3.03 -6.88
C GLY A 106 -6.07 2.90 -7.30
N SER A 107 -5.80 1.91 -8.15
CA SER A 107 -4.49 1.70 -8.76
C SER A 107 -4.43 2.24 -10.17
N MET A 108 -3.29 2.83 -10.54
CA MET A 108 -2.93 3.02 -11.94
C MET A 108 -2.23 1.75 -12.44
N ILE A 109 -2.78 1.12 -13.49
CA ILE A 109 -2.37 -0.18 -13.97
C ILE A 109 -1.80 -0.05 -15.38
N ALA A 110 -0.63 -0.64 -15.62
CA ALA A 110 -0.04 -0.65 -16.96
C ALA A 110 -0.90 -1.43 -17.94
N MET A 111 -1.21 -0.82 -19.10
CA MET A 111 -2.02 -1.40 -20.16
C MET A 111 -1.25 -2.48 -20.93
N GLU A 112 0.02 -2.26 -21.17
CA GLU A 112 0.86 -3.12 -22.03
C GLU A 112 2.27 -3.27 -21.48
N THR A 113 2.99 -4.25 -21.99
CA THR A 113 4.39 -4.51 -21.65
C THR A 113 5.30 -3.66 -22.51
N GLY A 114 6.30 -3.04 -21.89
CA GLY A 114 7.28 -2.18 -22.55
C GLY A 114 8.05 -1.31 -21.58
N THR A 115 8.80 -0.37 -22.10
CA THR A 115 9.57 0.59 -21.31
C THR A 115 8.76 1.86 -21.03
N ALA A 116 8.74 2.35 -19.81
CA ALA A 116 8.04 3.57 -19.42
C ALA A 116 8.77 4.82 -19.93
N PHE A 117 8.04 5.73 -20.59
CA PHE A 117 8.62 6.97 -21.10
C PHE A 117 8.27 8.17 -20.23
N ALA A 118 9.25 9.04 -20.00
CA ALA A 118 9.08 10.29 -19.26
C ALA A 118 7.90 11.13 -19.81
N TYR A 119 7.74 11.21 -21.14
CA TYR A 119 6.63 11.89 -21.76
C TYR A 119 5.25 11.35 -21.38
N ALA A 120 5.11 10.03 -21.31
CA ALA A 120 3.84 9.41 -20.92
C ALA A 120 3.53 9.63 -19.44
N ILE A 121 4.55 9.52 -18.58
CA ILE A 121 4.42 9.79 -17.13
C ILE A 121 4.01 11.25 -16.91
N ASP A 122 4.65 12.20 -17.57
CA ASP A 122 4.34 13.64 -17.50
C ASP A 122 2.87 13.93 -17.83
N LYS A 123 2.34 13.32 -18.89
CA LYS A 123 0.94 13.51 -19.32
C LYS A 123 -0.08 12.84 -18.39
N LEU A 124 0.37 11.96 -17.54
CA LEU A 124 -0.51 11.18 -16.67
C LEU A 124 -0.31 11.51 -15.17
N GLN A 125 0.68 12.31 -14.80
CA GLN A 125 0.97 12.61 -13.38
C GLN A 125 -0.17 13.38 -12.68
N ASP A 126 -1.03 14.09 -13.42
CA ASP A 126 -2.24 14.72 -12.86
C ASP A 126 -3.31 13.68 -12.42
N ARG A 127 -3.19 12.45 -12.90
CA ARG A 127 -4.12 11.35 -12.55
C ARG A 127 -3.78 10.67 -11.23
N GLY A 128 -2.55 10.85 -10.72
CA GLY A 128 -2.13 10.23 -9.48
C GLY A 128 -0.62 10.23 -9.29
N LYS A 129 -0.16 9.44 -8.33
CA LYS A 129 1.26 9.34 -7.97
C LYS A 129 1.88 8.07 -8.55
N PHE A 130 3.02 8.18 -9.20
CA PHE A 130 3.71 7.04 -9.81
C PHE A 130 4.64 6.33 -8.82
N PHE A 131 4.88 5.02 -9.07
CA PHE A 131 5.81 4.14 -8.35
C PHE A 131 6.99 3.71 -9.20
N ILE A 132 6.99 4.07 -10.50
CA ILE A 132 7.99 3.70 -11.48
C ILE A 132 8.81 4.91 -11.92
N PHE A 133 10.05 4.65 -12.30
CA PHE A 133 10.92 5.66 -12.91
C PHE A 133 10.78 5.67 -14.45
N PRO A 134 11.09 6.78 -15.11
CA PRO A 134 11.31 6.77 -16.55
C PRO A 134 12.39 5.78 -16.94
N GLN A 135 12.24 5.11 -18.10
CA GLN A 135 13.12 4.07 -18.63
C GLN A 135 13.02 2.71 -17.88
N GLU A 136 12.11 2.57 -16.94
CA GLU A 136 11.85 1.30 -16.26
C GLU A 136 10.95 0.40 -17.13
N ASP A 137 11.25 -0.89 -17.15
CA ASP A 137 10.42 -1.86 -17.85
C ASP A 137 9.21 -2.24 -17.01
N VAL A 138 8.05 -2.20 -17.65
CA VAL A 138 6.75 -2.53 -17.07
C VAL A 138 6.06 -3.61 -17.89
N TYR A 139 5.08 -4.28 -17.29
CA TYR A 139 4.26 -5.28 -17.99
C TYR A 139 2.77 -5.04 -17.76
N ALA A 140 1.95 -5.57 -18.67
CA ALA A 140 0.49 -5.46 -18.57
C ALA A 140 -0.02 -6.04 -17.24
N GLY A 141 -0.85 -5.27 -16.52
CA GLY A 141 -1.36 -5.65 -15.20
C GLY A 141 -0.48 -5.27 -14.01
N GLN A 142 0.72 -4.72 -14.23
CA GLN A 142 1.55 -4.14 -13.17
C GLN A 142 0.89 -2.88 -12.61
N VAL A 143 0.91 -2.72 -11.28
CA VAL A 143 0.50 -1.48 -10.61
C VAL A 143 1.67 -0.50 -10.66
N VAL A 144 1.51 0.56 -11.42
CA VAL A 144 2.56 1.56 -11.70
C VAL A 144 2.34 2.89 -10.96
N GLY A 145 1.22 2.99 -10.22
CA GLY A 145 0.93 4.19 -9.43
C GLY A 145 -0.38 4.09 -8.66
N GLU A 146 -0.64 5.10 -7.84
CA GLU A 146 -1.89 5.33 -7.12
C GLU A 146 -2.75 6.31 -7.90
N HIS A 147 -4.00 5.95 -8.16
CA HIS A 147 -4.96 6.85 -8.79
C HIS A 147 -5.49 7.88 -7.78
N SER A 148 -5.82 9.08 -8.23
CA SER A 148 -6.41 10.13 -7.37
C SER A 148 -7.85 9.84 -6.93
N HIS A 149 -8.53 8.90 -7.60
CA HIS A 149 -9.89 8.45 -7.31
C HIS A 149 -9.90 7.02 -6.75
N ASP A 150 -11.04 6.57 -6.26
CA ASP A 150 -11.24 5.25 -5.65
C ASP A 150 -11.24 4.08 -6.64
N ASN A 151 -11.45 4.36 -7.94
CA ASN A 151 -11.47 3.36 -9.00
C ASN A 151 -10.10 3.11 -9.62
N ASP A 152 -9.86 1.90 -10.08
CA ASP A 152 -8.66 1.55 -10.83
C ASP A 152 -8.68 2.17 -12.23
N LEU A 153 -7.52 2.63 -12.69
CA LEU A 153 -7.32 3.26 -13.99
C LEU A 153 -6.24 2.52 -14.78
N VAL A 154 -6.61 1.98 -15.94
CA VAL A 154 -5.64 1.38 -16.88
C VAL A 154 -5.03 2.48 -17.72
N ILE A 155 -3.70 2.57 -17.73
CA ILE A 155 -2.94 3.66 -18.39
C ILE A 155 -1.84 3.09 -19.27
N ASN A 156 -1.52 3.84 -20.33
CA ASN A 156 -0.41 3.49 -21.19
C ASN A 156 0.81 4.38 -20.90
N VAL A 157 1.80 3.84 -20.20
CA VAL A 157 3.06 4.50 -19.85
C VAL A 157 4.18 4.28 -20.86
N THR A 158 3.93 3.43 -21.88
CA THR A 158 4.94 3.08 -22.90
C THR A 158 4.86 3.96 -24.16
N LYS A 159 3.95 4.95 -24.17
CA LYS A 159 3.84 5.88 -25.30
C LYS A 159 5.02 6.81 -25.39
N SER A 160 5.80 6.69 -26.46
CA SER A 160 6.82 7.66 -26.82
C SER A 160 6.22 8.93 -27.46
N LYS A 161 6.92 10.05 -27.35
CA LYS A 161 6.57 11.27 -28.11
C LYS A 161 6.71 10.96 -29.61
N LYS A 162 5.63 11.06 -30.38
CA LYS A 162 5.72 10.98 -31.84
C LYS A 162 6.55 12.18 -32.32
N LEU A 163 7.65 11.92 -33.02
CA LEU A 163 8.41 12.95 -33.71
C LEU A 163 7.54 13.49 -34.85
N THR A 164 6.90 14.62 -34.65
CA THR A 164 6.28 15.36 -35.72
C THR A 164 7.34 16.22 -36.34
N ASN A 165 7.57 16.07 -37.67
CA ASN A 165 8.51 16.84 -38.49
C ASN A 165 8.08 18.32 -38.65
N MET A 166 7.52 18.96 -37.64
CA MET A 166 7.25 20.38 -37.68
C MET A 166 8.41 21.13 -37.01
N ARG A 167 9.04 21.98 -37.78
CA ARG A 167 10.02 23.00 -37.36
C ARG A 167 9.39 23.95 -36.32
N ALA A 168 9.29 23.54 -35.09
CA ALA A 168 9.15 24.43 -33.97
C ALA A 168 10.51 24.41 -33.24
N SER A 169 11.40 25.26 -33.74
CA SER A 169 12.61 25.64 -33.02
C SER A 169 12.19 26.29 -31.70
N GLY A 170 12.53 25.70 -30.58
CA GLY A 170 12.76 26.46 -29.38
C GLY A 170 11.83 26.31 -28.20
N SER A 171 11.31 25.12 -27.89
CA SER A 171 10.95 24.82 -26.50
C SER A 171 11.00 23.33 -26.35
N ASP A 172 12.15 22.83 -25.95
CA ASP A 172 12.24 21.60 -25.23
C ASP A 172 11.59 21.89 -23.86
N ASP A 173 10.27 21.69 -23.79
CA ASP A 173 9.56 21.75 -22.52
C ASP A 173 10.26 20.76 -21.59
N LYS A 174 11.02 21.31 -20.63
CA LYS A 174 11.67 20.49 -19.60
C LYS A 174 10.58 19.71 -18.90
N VAL A 175 10.53 18.41 -19.17
CA VAL A 175 9.61 17.49 -18.52
C VAL A 175 9.93 17.52 -17.02
N SER A 176 9.03 18.10 -16.23
CA SER A 176 9.15 18.15 -14.78
C SER A 176 8.33 17.00 -14.20
N LEU A 177 9.00 15.94 -13.80
CA LEU A 177 8.35 14.78 -13.18
C LEU A 177 8.38 14.89 -11.67
N ALA A 178 7.25 14.64 -11.04
CA ALA A 178 7.22 14.38 -9.60
C ALA A 178 8.02 13.10 -9.28
N PRO A 179 8.80 13.08 -8.20
CA PRO A 179 9.53 11.88 -7.81
C PRO A 179 8.56 10.74 -7.53
N PRO A 180 8.84 9.51 -8.01
CA PRO A 180 8.00 8.35 -7.72
C PRO A 180 8.09 7.95 -6.25
N ILE A 181 7.01 7.33 -5.75
CA ILE A 181 7.00 6.73 -4.41
C ILE A 181 7.74 5.40 -4.49
N VAL A 182 8.76 5.25 -3.65
CA VAL A 182 9.53 4.02 -3.51
C VAL A 182 9.08 3.32 -2.22
N PHE A 183 8.58 2.10 -2.33
CA PHE A 183 8.11 1.30 -1.20
C PHE A 183 9.22 0.39 -0.67
N SER A 184 9.27 0.21 0.64
CA SER A 184 9.87 -0.96 1.25
C SER A 184 8.96 -2.18 1.04
N LEU A 185 9.46 -3.39 1.33
CA LEU A 185 8.62 -4.60 1.26
C LEU A 185 7.41 -4.51 2.21
N GLU A 186 7.61 -4.03 3.42
CA GLU A 186 6.57 -3.88 4.43
C GLU A 186 5.51 -2.86 3.96
N ASP A 187 5.94 -1.71 3.43
CA ASP A 187 5.04 -0.69 2.90
C ASP A 187 4.23 -1.21 1.71
N ALA A 188 4.86 -1.99 0.81
CA ALA A 188 4.18 -2.57 -0.34
C ALA A 188 3.12 -3.61 0.09
N LEU A 189 3.44 -4.46 1.08
CA LEU A 189 2.49 -5.44 1.64
C LEU A 189 1.31 -4.78 2.36
N GLU A 190 1.55 -3.64 3.02
CA GLU A 190 0.48 -2.83 3.61
C GLU A 190 -0.37 -2.16 2.53
N TYR A 191 0.27 -1.68 1.47
CA TYR A 191 -0.37 -0.89 0.43
C TYR A 191 -1.31 -1.69 -0.46
N ILE A 192 -0.97 -2.94 -0.83
CA ILE A 192 -1.73 -3.75 -1.78
C ILE A 192 -3.17 -4.02 -1.34
N LYS A 193 -4.09 -4.03 -2.32
CA LYS A 193 -5.49 -4.44 -2.15
C LYS A 193 -5.64 -5.96 -2.21
N GLY A 194 -6.85 -6.43 -1.91
CA GLY A 194 -7.22 -7.85 -1.94
C GLY A 194 -7.01 -8.57 -3.28
N ASP A 195 -6.99 -7.82 -4.37
CA ASP A 195 -6.82 -8.29 -5.74
C ASP A 195 -5.41 -8.04 -6.31
N GLU A 196 -4.44 -7.74 -5.43
CA GLU A 196 -3.07 -7.42 -5.78
C GLU A 196 -2.05 -8.33 -5.10
N TYR A 197 -0.88 -8.50 -5.72
CA TYR A 197 0.29 -9.17 -5.18
C TYR A 197 1.50 -8.23 -5.17
N VAL A 198 2.40 -8.45 -4.23
CA VAL A 198 3.80 -7.98 -4.31
C VAL A 198 4.62 -9.08 -4.97
N GLU A 199 5.25 -8.77 -6.09
CA GLU A 199 6.17 -9.62 -6.81
C GLU A 199 7.60 -9.24 -6.45
N ILE A 200 8.38 -10.22 -6.02
CA ILE A 200 9.78 -10.04 -5.64
C ILE A 200 10.65 -10.87 -6.58
N THR A 201 11.57 -10.18 -7.21
CA THR A 201 12.65 -10.78 -7.99
C THR A 201 14.00 -10.42 -7.34
N PRO A 202 15.11 -11.05 -7.71
CA PRO A 202 16.41 -10.66 -7.16
C PRO A 202 16.78 -9.19 -7.33
N ASN A 203 16.24 -8.53 -8.36
CA ASN A 203 16.61 -7.17 -8.72
C ASN A 203 15.48 -6.14 -8.53
N ASN A 204 14.22 -6.58 -8.42
CA ASN A 204 13.07 -5.68 -8.42
C ASN A 204 11.99 -6.17 -7.47
N MET A 205 11.31 -5.21 -6.87
CA MET A 205 10.04 -5.40 -6.18
C MET A 205 8.96 -4.62 -6.93
N ARG A 206 7.87 -5.29 -7.28
CA ARG A 206 6.77 -4.72 -8.05
C ARG A 206 5.44 -5.10 -7.43
N MET A 207 4.44 -4.27 -7.62
CA MET A 207 3.05 -4.60 -7.30
C MET A 207 2.31 -4.90 -8.59
N ARG A 208 1.41 -5.87 -8.56
CA ARG A 208 0.63 -6.25 -9.74
C ARG A 208 -0.77 -6.74 -9.37
N LYS A 209 -1.68 -6.69 -10.31
CA LYS A 209 -2.97 -7.38 -10.16
C LYS A 209 -2.79 -8.90 -10.18
N ILE A 210 -3.64 -9.61 -9.43
CA ILE A 210 -3.69 -11.08 -9.46
C ILE A 210 -4.00 -11.55 -10.88
N ILE A 211 -5.01 -10.91 -11.50
CA ILE A 211 -5.38 -11.14 -12.88
C ILE A 211 -4.77 -10.04 -13.74
N LEU A 212 -3.82 -10.41 -14.59
CA LEU A 212 -3.09 -9.46 -15.41
C LEU A 212 -3.92 -8.92 -16.58
N ASP A 213 -4.79 -9.74 -17.16
CA ASP A 213 -5.63 -9.35 -18.29
C ASP A 213 -6.79 -8.43 -17.85
N GLU A 214 -6.92 -7.28 -18.53
CA GLU A 214 -7.94 -6.29 -18.22
C GLU A 214 -9.37 -6.81 -18.47
N THR A 215 -9.54 -7.60 -19.53
CA THR A 215 -10.86 -8.14 -19.92
C THR A 215 -11.36 -9.14 -18.89
N GLU A 216 -10.44 -9.98 -18.40
CA GLU A 216 -10.75 -10.93 -17.33
C GLU A 216 -11.08 -10.23 -16.01
N ARG A 217 -10.34 -9.20 -15.63
CA ARG A 217 -10.66 -8.39 -14.44
C ARG A 217 -12.06 -7.79 -14.52
N LYS A 218 -12.44 -7.21 -15.67
CA LYS A 218 -13.77 -6.65 -15.88
C LYS A 218 -14.90 -7.69 -15.85
N ARG A 219 -14.62 -8.95 -16.22
CA ARG A 219 -15.60 -10.03 -16.13
C ARG A 219 -15.84 -10.51 -14.71
N GLN A 220 -14.80 -10.54 -13.87
CA GLN A 220 -14.91 -10.97 -12.47
C GLN A 220 -15.48 -9.89 -11.55
N GLY A 221 -15.38 -8.62 -11.91
CA GLY A 221 -15.95 -7.49 -11.16
C GLY A 221 -17.43 -7.19 -11.45
N ARG A 222 -18.06 -8.02 -12.27
CA ARG A 222 -19.51 -8.01 -12.54
C ARG A 222 -20.22 -9.12 -11.77
#